data_b94de6e040ee77936350fee31918e1aa
#
_entry.id   b94de6e040ee77936350fee31918e1aa
#
_cell.length_a   1.000
_cell.length_b   1.000
_cell.length_c   1.000
_cell.angle_alpha   90.00
_cell.angle_beta   90.00
_cell.angle_gamma   90.00
#
_symmetry.space_group_name_H-M   'P 1'
#
loop_
_entity.id
_entity.type
_entity.pdbx_description
1 polymer ?
#
loop_
_entity_poly.entity_id
_entity_poly.type
_entity_poly.pdbx_seq_one_letter_code
_entity_poly.pdbx_strand_id
1 'polypeptide(L)'
;MTARRLLIPLAAALLALTTTVAPGQAHRGHHGCGDASAEFCASGTVLHRSSPGRAGLDASAVREAEQQVRAHEVAPDGGLPLFPGAVATMGHRGKVVTTDASGYALRYADASTQLPRKQWIPMRDDTVFDVASVSKLFTSIAVVQLVEEGKVRLDAPVATYLPEFAANGKQKVTVQQLLSHTSGFQAGLPLWSKYPDKASRIKAVMDEPLTNPAGSTYLYSDLNMITLGVMVERLRGKPLDQVVAQRITRPLRLRDTGYNPRDRRRVAATEYQATPARGLVWGQVHDENAWSLGGVAGHAGVFSTARDLSVLAQTLLNGGAYAGHRILAKDSVRTLITDVNGAFPGDAHGLGFELDQDWYMGALAGPRTAGHTGYTGTSIVIDFDRKSFAILLTNRVHPTRTAGSVNPARVEWADGLARAMGVPVPEPTASTR
;
A
#
# COMPACT_ATOMS: atom_id res chain seq x y z
N MET A 1 2.35 66.30 76.30
CA MET A 1 2.80 65.04 76.95
C MET A 1 2.66 63.97 75.92
N THR A 2 3.73 63.68 75.23
CA THR A 2 3.77 62.83 74.06
C THR A 2 4.63 61.60 74.34
N ALA A 3 4.03 60.41 74.35
CA ALA A 3 4.70 59.14 74.50
C ALA A 3 5.16 58.59 73.15
N ARG A 4 6.45 58.51 72.94
CA ARG A 4 7.11 57.83 71.83
C ARG A 4 7.08 56.32 72.05
N ARG A 5 6.50 55.54 71.11
CA ARG A 5 6.66 54.08 71.03
C ARG A 5 7.83 53.72 70.11
N LEU A 6 8.79 52.98 70.71
CA LEU A 6 9.87 52.35 69.96
C LEU A 6 9.32 51.15 69.12
N LEU A 7 9.66 51.10 67.89
CA LEU A 7 9.44 49.93 66.98
C LEU A 7 10.81 49.21 66.85
N ILE A 8 10.83 47.95 67.19
CA ILE A 8 11.97 47.04 66.99
C ILE A 8 11.67 46.28 65.65
N PRO A 9 12.56 46.25 64.69
CA PRO A 9 12.31 45.42 63.42
C PRO A 9 12.74 43.98 63.72
N LEU A 10 11.79 43.04 63.45
CA LEU A 10 12.04 41.61 63.40
C LEU A 10 12.65 41.28 62.07
N ALA A 11 13.91 40.86 62.04
CA ALA A 11 14.54 40.34 60.82
C ALA A 11 14.11 38.87 60.63
N ALA A 12 13.27 38.60 59.58
CA ALA A 12 12.97 37.26 59.17
C ALA A 12 14.02 36.75 58.20
N ALA A 13 14.79 35.77 58.65
CA ALA A 13 15.74 35.06 57.78
C ALA A 13 14.98 34.07 56.86
N LEU A 14 14.89 34.36 55.57
CA LEU A 14 14.41 33.41 54.56
C LEU A 14 15.53 32.40 54.26
N LEU A 15 15.36 31.15 54.68
CA LEU A 15 16.16 30.03 54.21
C LEU A 15 15.67 29.63 52.82
N ALA A 16 16.41 29.99 51.77
CA ALA A 16 16.18 29.50 50.43
C ALA A 16 16.68 28.07 50.32
N LEU A 17 15.76 27.08 50.33
CA LEU A 17 16.06 25.72 49.89
C LEU A 17 16.22 25.70 48.38
N THR A 18 17.44 25.70 47.90
CA THR A 18 17.73 25.37 46.48
C THR A 18 17.61 23.86 46.30
N THR A 19 16.45 23.41 45.80
CA THR A 19 16.32 22.06 45.25
C THR A 19 17.09 22.02 43.96
N THR A 20 18.25 21.42 43.94
CA THR A 20 18.93 21.01 42.71
C THR A 20 18.11 19.90 42.05
N VAL A 21 17.33 20.27 41.05
CA VAL A 21 16.73 19.30 40.13
C VAL A 21 17.89 18.67 39.36
N ALA A 22 18.19 17.41 39.65
CA ALA A 22 19.09 16.62 38.83
C ALA A 22 18.56 16.62 37.37
N PRO A 23 19.42 16.80 36.35
CA PRO A 23 18.98 16.70 34.99
C PRO A 23 18.38 15.31 34.78
N GLY A 24 17.08 15.27 34.55
CA GLY A 24 16.36 14.04 34.24
C GLY A 24 17.13 13.32 33.12
N GLN A 25 17.54 12.08 33.37
CA GLN A 25 17.99 11.18 32.33
C GLN A 25 16.87 11.13 31.30
N ALA A 26 17.09 11.81 30.19
CA ALA A 26 16.26 11.60 29.01
C ALA A 26 16.34 10.09 28.74
N HIS A 27 15.25 9.36 29.03
CA HIS A 27 15.08 8.02 28.55
C HIS A 27 15.30 8.08 27.03
N ARG A 28 16.49 7.67 26.59
CA ARG A 28 16.72 7.30 25.20
C ARG A 28 15.77 6.12 24.96
N GLY A 29 14.52 6.44 24.62
CA GLY A 29 13.56 5.47 24.16
C GLY A 29 14.24 4.69 23.03
N HIS A 30 14.25 3.39 23.10
CA HIS A 30 14.74 2.54 22.04
C HIS A 30 13.92 2.87 20.78
N HIS A 31 14.45 3.77 19.95
CA HIS A 31 13.89 4.13 18.66
C HIS A 31 14.24 3.01 17.68
N GLY A 32 13.44 1.93 17.64
CA GLY A 32 13.71 0.84 16.71
C GLY A 32 12.69 -0.29 16.77
N CYS A 33 12.81 -1.19 15.80
CA CYS A 33 12.12 -2.48 15.77
C CYS A 33 12.96 -3.58 16.47
N GLY A 34 13.68 -3.23 17.57
CA GLY A 34 14.66 -4.12 18.20
C GLY A 34 14.05 -5.24 19.06
N ASP A 35 12.85 -5.05 19.55
CA ASP A 35 12.13 -6.04 20.35
C ASP A 35 11.35 -6.99 19.43
N ALA A 36 11.84 -8.23 19.31
CA ALA A 36 11.19 -9.25 18.49
C ALA A 36 9.84 -9.70 19.09
N SER A 37 9.65 -9.54 20.42
CA SER A 37 8.40 -9.91 21.10
C SER A 37 7.32 -8.82 20.98
N ALA A 38 7.68 -7.59 20.65
CA ALA A 38 6.73 -6.51 20.47
C ALA A 38 5.88 -6.73 19.21
N GLU A 39 4.57 -6.56 19.32
CA GLU A 39 3.65 -6.69 18.19
C GLU A 39 3.97 -5.68 17.07
N PHE A 40 4.30 -4.45 17.41
CA PHE A 40 4.68 -3.39 16.49
C PHE A 40 6.05 -2.82 16.84
N CYS A 41 6.72 -2.25 15.86
CA CYS A 41 7.88 -1.40 16.09
C CYS A 41 7.51 -0.19 16.96
N ALA A 42 8.50 0.46 17.56
CA ALA A 42 8.26 1.74 18.24
C ALA A 42 7.67 2.76 17.25
N SER A 43 6.67 3.52 17.68
CA SER A 43 5.96 4.49 16.83
C SER A 43 6.85 5.61 16.26
N GLY A 44 8.00 5.86 16.89
CA GLY A 44 9.03 6.79 16.41
C GLY A 44 10.05 6.20 15.43
N THR A 45 9.92 4.92 15.04
CA THR A 45 10.86 4.30 14.10
C THR A 45 10.77 4.97 12.74
N VAL A 46 11.89 5.45 12.24
CA VAL A 46 12.04 6.07 10.92
C VAL A 46 13.02 5.25 10.11
N LEU A 47 12.66 5.01 8.85
CA LEU A 47 13.50 4.27 7.91
C LEU A 47 14.83 4.99 7.67
N HIS A 48 15.90 4.23 7.69
CA HIS A 48 17.22 4.67 7.28
C HIS A 48 17.90 3.60 6.41
N ARG A 49 18.79 4.01 5.52
CA ARG A 49 19.55 3.09 4.68
C ARG A 49 20.57 2.32 5.53
N SER A 50 20.74 1.05 5.25
CA SER A 50 21.72 0.17 5.90
C SER A 50 22.21 -0.88 4.92
N SER A 51 23.43 -1.38 5.10
CA SER A 51 23.82 -2.61 4.37
C SER A 51 23.09 -3.82 4.94
N PRO A 52 22.86 -4.87 4.11
CA PRO A 52 22.22 -6.10 4.58
C PRO A 52 22.87 -6.68 5.84
N GLY A 53 24.19 -6.85 5.86
CA GLY A 53 24.91 -7.38 7.04
C GLY A 53 24.74 -6.54 8.30
N ARG A 54 24.72 -5.20 8.22
CA ARG A 54 24.40 -4.33 9.38
C ARG A 54 22.95 -4.42 9.81
N ALA A 55 22.08 -4.89 8.95
CA ALA A 55 20.68 -5.16 9.28
C ALA A 55 20.47 -6.58 9.83
N GLY A 56 21.50 -7.42 9.90
CA GLY A 56 21.41 -8.82 10.32
C GLY A 56 20.92 -9.75 9.22
N LEU A 57 21.07 -9.37 7.95
CA LEU A 57 20.66 -10.14 6.78
C LEU A 57 21.87 -10.69 6.02
N ASP A 58 21.69 -11.84 5.38
CA ASP A 58 22.68 -12.37 4.44
C ASP A 58 22.74 -11.50 3.18
N ALA A 59 23.89 -10.87 2.96
CA ALA A 59 24.11 -10.02 1.81
C ALA A 59 24.21 -10.79 0.48
N SER A 60 24.54 -12.08 0.50
CA SER A 60 24.57 -12.89 -0.72
C SER A 60 23.16 -13.21 -1.21
N ALA A 61 22.26 -13.57 -0.31
CA ALA A 61 20.85 -13.81 -0.63
C ALA A 61 20.15 -12.55 -1.18
N VAL A 62 20.46 -11.35 -0.64
CA VAL A 62 19.94 -10.09 -1.18
C VAL A 62 20.42 -9.87 -2.62
N ARG A 63 21.74 -10.03 -2.89
CA ARG A 63 22.29 -9.86 -4.25
C ARG A 63 21.75 -10.89 -5.23
N GLU A 64 21.56 -12.12 -4.82
CA GLU A 64 20.94 -13.15 -5.64
C GLU A 64 19.52 -12.78 -6.04
N ALA A 65 18.69 -12.29 -5.10
CA ALA A 65 17.35 -11.83 -5.39
C ALA A 65 17.33 -10.64 -6.37
N GLU A 66 18.26 -9.69 -6.24
CA GLU A 66 18.44 -8.59 -7.22
C GLU A 66 18.77 -9.13 -8.62
N GLN A 67 19.63 -10.14 -8.72
CA GLN A 67 19.97 -10.76 -10.00
C GLN A 67 18.80 -11.52 -10.61
N GLN A 68 18.00 -12.22 -9.80
CA GLN A 68 16.80 -12.92 -10.24
C GLN A 68 15.78 -11.96 -10.83
N VAL A 69 15.50 -10.83 -10.15
CA VAL A 69 14.61 -9.78 -10.70
C VAL A 69 15.13 -9.25 -12.03
N ARG A 70 16.42 -8.93 -12.14
CA ARG A 70 17.03 -8.42 -13.39
C ARG A 70 17.01 -9.46 -14.54
N ALA A 71 17.02 -10.75 -14.23
CA ALA A 71 16.95 -11.78 -15.25
C ALA A 71 15.63 -11.74 -16.04
N HIS A 72 14.54 -11.30 -15.43
CA HIS A 72 13.24 -11.13 -16.07
C HIS A 72 13.16 -9.96 -17.06
N GLU A 73 14.14 -9.05 -17.06
CA GLU A 73 14.24 -7.94 -18.02
C GLU A 73 14.83 -8.36 -19.36
N VAL A 74 15.35 -9.60 -19.43
CA VAL A 74 15.91 -10.18 -20.63
C VAL A 74 14.82 -10.92 -21.38
N ALA A 75 14.64 -10.58 -22.65
CA ALA A 75 13.67 -11.25 -23.50
C ALA A 75 14.13 -12.67 -23.85
N PRO A 76 13.36 -13.72 -23.58
CA PRO A 76 13.70 -15.05 -24.03
C PRO A 76 13.54 -15.12 -25.56
N ASP A 77 14.51 -15.71 -26.23
CA ASP A 77 14.45 -16.04 -27.69
C ASP A 77 13.99 -14.91 -28.60
N GLY A 78 14.35 -13.63 -28.27
CA GLY A 78 13.97 -12.46 -29.04
C GLY A 78 12.53 -11.99 -28.84
N GLY A 79 11.77 -12.58 -27.92
CA GLY A 79 10.44 -12.17 -27.52
C GLY A 79 10.41 -10.89 -26.65
N LEU A 80 9.32 -10.71 -25.91
CA LEU A 80 9.21 -9.65 -24.91
C LEU A 80 9.79 -10.13 -23.57
N PRO A 81 10.50 -9.27 -22.82
CA PRO A 81 10.84 -9.56 -21.43
C PRO A 81 9.57 -9.62 -20.60
N LEU A 82 9.64 -10.26 -19.43
CA LEU A 82 8.51 -10.28 -18.49
C LEU A 82 8.12 -8.86 -18.07
N PHE A 83 9.10 -7.99 -17.92
CA PHE A 83 8.95 -6.54 -17.75
C PHE A 83 10.19 -5.82 -18.28
N PRO A 84 10.05 -4.61 -18.84
CA PRO A 84 11.19 -3.81 -19.31
C PRO A 84 12.07 -3.27 -18.19
N GLY A 85 11.54 -3.15 -16.98
CA GLY A 85 12.32 -2.66 -15.83
C GLY A 85 11.57 -2.75 -14.52
N ALA A 86 12.31 -2.63 -13.42
CA ALA A 86 11.83 -2.77 -12.07
C ALA A 86 12.51 -1.81 -11.08
N VAL A 87 11.82 -1.53 -9.98
CA VAL A 87 12.40 -1.02 -8.73
C VAL A 87 12.01 -1.97 -7.61
N ALA A 88 13.00 -2.62 -7.03
CA ALA A 88 12.84 -3.64 -5.99
C ALA A 88 13.47 -3.15 -4.67
N THR A 89 12.72 -3.23 -3.57
CA THR A 89 13.17 -2.73 -2.26
C THR A 89 12.86 -3.73 -1.16
N MET A 90 13.84 -3.97 -0.30
CA MET A 90 13.69 -4.76 0.94
C MET A 90 13.91 -3.87 2.16
N GLY A 91 13.07 -4.07 3.17
CA GLY A 91 13.20 -3.44 4.47
C GLY A 91 13.17 -4.45 5.61
N HIS A 92 13.97 -4.22 6.64
CA HIS A 92 14.03 -5.06 7.84
C HIS A 92 14.30 -4.22 9.09
N ARG A 93 13.43 -4.32 10.08
CA ARG A 93 13.56 -3.68 11.41
C ARG A 93 13.92 -2.20 11.33
N GLY A 94 13.17 -1.42 10.56
CA GLY A 94 13.37 0.03 10.42
C GLY A 94 14.49 0.43 9.47
N LYS A 95 15.07 -0.51 8.71
CA LYS A 95 16.16 -0.26 7.78
C LYS A 95 15.75 -0.63 6.36
N VAL A 96 16.04 0.22 5.39
CA VAL A 96 16.01 -0.12 3.98
C VAL A 96 17.37 -0.73 3.63
N VAL A 97 17.39 -2.02 3.29
CA VAL A 97 18.62 -2.79 3.09
C VAL A 97 19.08 -2.81 1.65
N THR A 98 18.14 -2.70 0.74
CA THR A 98 18.40 -2.48 -0.68
C THR A 98 17.28 -1.70 -1.34
N THR A 99 17.61 -0.97 -2.39
CA THR A 99 16.71 -0.43 -3.42
C THR A 99 17.44 -0.57 -4.73
N ASP A 100 17.01 -1.54 -5.53
CA ASP A 100 17.60 -1.84 -6.82
C ASP A 100 16.67 -1.36 -7.94
N ALA A 101 17.20 -0.49 -8.81
CA ALA A 101 16.49 0.01 -9.98
C ALA A 101 17.21 -0.49 -11.23
N SER A 102 16.51 -1.22 -12.08
CA SER A 102 17.08 -1.85 -13.25
C SER A 102 16.17 -1.74 -14.48
N GLY A 103 16.73 -1.87 -15.66
CA GLY A 103 15.99 -1.77 -16.92
C GLY A 103 15.48 -0.37 -17.25
N TYR A 104 14.27 -0.28 -17.82
CA TYR A 104 13.75 0.95 -18.45
C TYR A 104 12.31 1.24 -18.05
N ALA A 105 12.06 2.48 -17.66
CA ALA A 105 10.72 3.02 -17.39
C ALA A 105 9.92 3.24 -18.68
N LEU A 106 10.60 3.50 -19.80
CA LEU A 106 10.03 3.60 -21.14
C LEU A 106 10.97 2.97 -22.16
N ARG A 107 10.47 2.02 -22.95
CA ARG A 107 11.27 1.32 -23.97
C ARG A 107 10.55 1.18 -25.31
N TYR A 108 9.22 1.10 -25.32
CA TYR A 108 8.41 0.81 -26.51
C TYR A 108 7.55 2.01 -26.91
N ALA A 109 7.35 2.17 -28.23
CA ALA A 109 6.49 3.19 -28.81
C ALA A 109 5.03 2.71 -28.91
N ASP A 110 4.84 1.43 -29.22
CA ASP A 110 3.58 0.74 -29.33
C ASP A 110 3.70 -0.71 -28.81
N ALA A 111 2.71 -1.57 -29.09
CA ALA A 111 2.65 -2.92 -28.54
C ALA A 111 3.84 -3.84 -28.93
N SER A 112 4.62 -3.50 -29.96
CA SER A 112 5.69 -4.34 -30.51
C SER A 112 6.97 -3.58 -30.87
N THR A 113 6.86 -2.27 -31.16
CA THR A 113 7.95 -1.47 -31.69
C THR A 113 8.75 -0.80 -30.58
N GLN A 114 10.04 -1.09 -30.49
CA GLN A 114 10.91 -0.38 -29.58
C GLN A 114 11.19 1.05 -30.08
N LEU A 115 11.22 2.00 -29.16
CA LEU A 115 11.73 3.34 -29.43
C LEU A 115 13.23 3.29 -29.86
N PRO A 116 13.73 4.26 -30.63
CA PRO A 116 15.17 4.44 -30.79
C PRO A 116 15.86 4.51 -29.42
N ARG A 117 16.99 3.81 -29.26
CA ARG A 117 17.66 3.64 -27.94
C ARG A 117 17.91 4.95 -27.20
N LYS A 118 18.18 6.04 -27.89
CA LYS A 118 18.36 7.39 -27.32
C LYS A 118 17.11 7.97 -26.66
N GLN A 119 15.94 7.37 -26.90
CA GLN A 119 14.66 7.78 -26.32
C GLN A 119 14.22 6.85 -25.18
N TRP A 120 14.95 5.79 -24.92
CA TRP A 120 14.66 4.92 -23.77
C TRP A 120 14.92 5.70 -22.49
N ILE A 121 13.99 5.60 -21.54
CA ILE A 121 14.11 6.23 -20.22
C ILE A 121 14.55 5.15 -19.24
N PRO A 122 15.73 5.24 -18.62
CA PRO A 122 16.18 4.26 -17.65
C PRO A 122 15.27 4.27 -16.41
N MET A 123 15.12 3.12 -15.78
CA MET A 123 14.50 2.99 -14.47
C MET A 123 15.42 3.68 -13.43
N ARG A 124 14.81 4.28 -12.42
CA ARG A 124 15.50 4.98 -11.33
C ARG A 124 14.82 4.64 -10.01
N ASP A 125 15.53 4.78 -8.90
CA ASP A 125 14.99 4.54 -7.55
C ASP A 125 13.83 5.49 -7.18
N ASP A 126 13.73 6.64 -7.86
CA ASP A 126 12.65 7.62 -7.73
C ASP A 126 11.58 7.52 -8.86
N THR A 127 11.62 6.45 -9.67
CA THR A 127 10.58 6.22 -10.69
C THR A 127 9.23 5.99 -10.02
N VAL A 128 8.23 6.66 -10.55
CA VAL A 128 6.83 6.60 -10.10
C VAL A 128 6.10 5.52 -10.91
N PHE A 129 5.34 4.68 -10.23
CA PHE A 129 4.57 3.61 -10.86
C PHE A 129 3.08 3.80 -10.65
N ASP A 130 2.27 3.49 -11.64
CA ASP A 130 0.87 3.14 -11.43
C ASP A 130 0.81 1.86 -10.60
N VAL A 131 0.38 1.96 -9.36
CA VAL A 131 0.39 0.82 -8.45
C VAL A 131 -0.86 -0.05 -8.57
N ALA A 132 -1.76 0.27 -9.51
CA ALA A 132 -2.99 -0.47 -9.79
C ALA A 132 -3.76 -0.80 -8.50
N SER A 133 -4.07 -2.08 -8.26
CA SER A 133 -4.87 -2.52 -7.11
C SER A 133 -4.21 -2.30 -5.74
N VAL A 134 -2.90 -2.04 -5.65
CA VAL A 134 -2.31 -1.56 -4.38
C VAL A 134 -2.96 -0.24 -3.92
N SER A 135 -3.64 0.48 -4.81
CA SER A 135 -4.50 1.64 -4.48
C SER A 135 -5.56 1.32 -3.45
N LYS A 136 -6.06 0.08 -3.40
CA LYS A 136 -7.09 -0.38 -2.47
C LYS A 136 -6.66 -0.24 -1.00
N LEU A 137 -5.36 -0.36 -0.73
CA LEU A 137 -4.82 -0.14 0.62
C LEU A 137 -5.06 1.29 1.12
N PHE A 138 -4.94 2.28 0.24
CA PHE A 138 -5.19 3.70 0.58
C PHE A 138 -6.68 3.94 0.85
N THR A 139 -7.56 3.34 0.03
CA THR A 139 -9.01 3.41 0.24
C THR A 139 -9.41 2.74 1.55
N SER A 140 -8.86 1.56 1.85
CA SER A 140 -9.12 0.82 3.09
C SER A 140 -8.66 1.60 4.32
N ILE A 141 -7.46 2.18 4.30
CA ILE A 141 -6.99 3.07 5.36
C ILE A 141 -7.94 4.26 5.55
N ALA A 142 -8.42 4.89 4.47
CA ALA A 142 -9.36 6.01 4.56
C ALA A 142 -10.72 5.60 5.16
N VAL A 143 -11.20 4.38 4.86
CA VAL A 143 -12.41 3.81 5.49
C VAL A 143 -12.18 3.55 6.97
N VAL A 144 -11.07 2.91 7.34
CA VAL A 144 -10.77 2.59 8.74
C VAL A 144 -10.55 3.87 9.56
N GLN A 145 -10.03 4.96 8.98
CA GLN A 145 -10.02 6.28 9.63
C GLN A 145 -11.42 6.81 9.94
N LEU A 146 -12.43 6.52 9.10
CA LEU A 146 -13.82 6.85 9.39
C LEU A 146 -14.39 5.97 10.51
N VAL A 147 -13.92 4.72 10.61
CA VAL A 147 -14.29 3.82 11.73
C VAL A 147 -13.71 4.35 13.04
N GLU A 148 -12.43 4.73 13.07
CA GLU A 148 -11.81 5.35 14.26
C GLU A 148 -12.53 6.61 14.74
N GLU A 149 -13.07 7.38 13.79
CA GLU A 149 -13.82 8.60 14.09
C GLU A 149 -15.29 8.32 14.50
N GLY A 150 -15.70 7.05 14.57
CA GLY A 150 -17.09 6.67 14.88
C GLY A 150 -18.12 7.04 13.80
N LYS A 151 -17.67 7.43 12.60
CA LYS A 151 -18.53 7.80 11.47
C LYS A 151 -19.01 6.60 10.67
N VAL A 152 -18.28 5.49 10.72
CA VAL A 152 -18.58 4.24 10.04
C VAL A 152 -18.46 3.09 11.03
N ARG A 153 -19.36 2.12 10.92
CA ARG A 153 -19.25 0.82 11.59
C ARG A 153 -19.04 -0.25 10.54
N LEU A 154 -18.15 -1.19 10.80
CA LEU A 154 -17.83 -2.26 9.87
C LEU A 154 -19.01 -3.22 9.65
N ASP A 155 -19.79 -3.47 10.70
CA ASP A 155 -20.98 -4.32 10.67
C ASP A 155 -22.25 -3.62 10.16
N ALA A 156 -22.20 -2.30 9.95
CA ALA A 156 -23.34 -1.57 9.43
C ALA A 156 -23.53 -1.81 7.93
N PRO A 157 -24.80 -1.85 7.47
CA PRO A 157 -25.10 -1.85 6.04
C PRO A 157 -24.51 -0.62 5.33
N VAL A 158 -23.92 -0.81 4.17
CA VAL A 158 -23.42 0.29 3.32
C VAL A 158 -24.52 1.29 2.99
N ALA A 159 -25.76 0.79 2.83
CA ALA A 159 -26.95 1.62 2.58
C ALA A 159 -27.22 2.66 3.68
N THR A 160 -26.68 2.50 4.87
CA THR A 160 -26.73 3.50 5.95
C THR A 160 -25.99 4.78 5.54
N TYR A 161 -24.92 4.65 4.76
CA TYR A 161 -24.05 5.74 4.31
C TYR A 161 -24.31 6.16 2.87
N LEU A 162 -24.78 5.22 2.05
CA LEU A 162 -25.13 5.38 0.64
C LEU A 162 -26.56 4.79 0.41
N PRO A 163 -27.63 5.54 0.64
CA PRO A 163 -29.00 4.99 0.54
C PRO A 163 -29.32 4.37 -0.82
N GLU A 164 -28.77 4.92 -1.91
CA GLU A 164 -28.90 4.38 -3.26
C GLU A 164 -28.30 3.00 -3.44
N PHE A 165 -27.35 2.61 -2.60
CA PHE A 165 -26.75 1.28 -2.61
C PHE A 165 -27.74 0.18 -2.23
N ALA A 166 -28.85 0.49 -1.55
CA ALA A 166 -29.88 -0.48 -1.17
C ALA A 166 -30.57 -1.15 -2.37
N ALA A 167 -30.41 -0.60 -3.59
CA ALA A 167 -31.03 -1.15 -4.79
C ALA A 167 -30.66 -2.62 -5.01
N ASN A 168 -31.60 -3.36 -5.64
CA ASN A 168 -31.41 -4.73 -6.11
C ASN A 168 -30.93 -5.73 -5.04
N GLY A 169 -31.48 -5.64 -3.83
CA GLY A 169 -31.25 -6.64 -2.78
C GLY A 169 -30.03 -6.40 -1.89
N LYS A 170 -29.34 -5.26 -2.02
CA LYS A 170 -28.11 -4.96 -1.27
C LYS A 170 -28.29 -4.29 0.09
N GLN A 171 -29.52 -4.22 0.61
CA GLN A 171 -29.84 -3.50 1.85
C GLN A 171 -29.04 -3.93 3.06
N LYS A 172 -28.57 -5.20 3.07
CA LYS A 172 -27.87 -5.82 4.22
C LYS A 172 -26.37 -5.97 4.01
N VAL A 173 -25.84 -5.64 2.83
CA VAL A 173 -24.39 -5.74 2.56
C VAL A 173 -23.65 -4.77 3.48
N THR A 174 -22.70 -5.29 4.28
CA THR A 174 -21.96 -4.51 5.26
C THR A 174 -20.69 -3.88 4.68
N VAL A 175 -20.17 -2.87 5.36
CA VAL A 175 -18.88 -2.25 5.01
C VAL A 175 -17.74 -3.26 5.07
N GLN A 176 -17.74 -4.16 6.08
CA GLN A 176 -16.75 -5.23 6.18
C GLN A 176 -16.79 -6.16 4.97
N GLN A 177 -17.97 -6.56 4.50
CA GLN A 177 -18.11 -7.43 3.33
C GLN A 177 -17.58 -6.78 2.04
N LEU A 178 -17.68 -5.46 1.88
CA LEU A 178 -17.01 -4.78 0.78
C LEU A 178 -15.48 -4.82 0.93
N LEU A 179 -14.96 -4.54 2.15
CA LEU A 179 -13.51 -4.53 2.41
C LEU A 179 -12.86 -5.91 2.29
N SER A 180 -13.60 -6.99 2.54
CA SER A 180 -13.12 -8.37 2.50
C SER A 180 -13.50 -9.14 1.24
N HIS A 181 -14.10 -8.47 0.25
CA HIS A 181 -14.55 -9.07 -1.02
C HIS A 181 -15.56 -10.24 -0.85
N THR A 182 -16.38 -10.15 0.19
CA THR A 182 -17.46 -11.14 0.46
C THR A 182 -18.86 -10.57 0.29
N SER A 183 -18.98 -9.44 -0.41
CA SER A 183 -20.24 -8.74 -0.64
C SER A 183 -21.25 -9.49 -1.53
N GLY A 184 -20.75 -10.41 -2.37
CA GLY A 184 -21.53 -11.08 -3.41
C GLY A 184 -21.57 -10.35 -4.76
N PHE A 185 -20.86 -9.22 -4.91
CA PHE A 185 -20.67 -8.56 -6.22
C PHE A 185 -19.88 -9.45 -7.19
N GLN A 186 -20.16 -9.32 -8.50
CA GLN A 186 -19.26 -9.80 -9.54
C GLN A 186 -17.93 -9.01 -9.53
N ALA A 187 -16.90 -9.54 -10.22
CA ALA A 187 -15.55 -8.97 -10.20
C ALA A 187 -15.47 -7.52 -10.69
N GLY A 188 -16.24 -7.15 -11.70
CA GLY A 188 -16.23 -5.80 -12.28
C GLY A 188 -17.30 -5.60 -13.32
N LEU A 189 -17.45 -4.35 -13.78
CA LEU A 189 -18.31 -3.94 -14.87
C LEU A 189 -17.48 -3.25 -15.95
N PRO A 190 -17.84 -3.34 -17.22
CA PRO A 190 -17.16 -2.59 -18.28
C PRO A 190 -17.65 -1.12 -18.33
N LEU A 191 -17.35 -0.38 -17.24
CA LEU A 191 -17.87 0.97 -17.03
C LEU A 191 -17.45 1.94 -18.15
N TRP A 192 -16.17 1.86 -18.56
CA TRP A 192 -15.60 2.75 -19.55
C TRP A 192 -16.27 2.65 -20.92
N SER A 193 -16.82 1.48 -21.29
CA SER A 193 -17.38 1.23 -22.63
C SER A 193 -18.90 1.30 -22.68
N LYS A 194 -19.60 1.03 -21.55
CA LYS A 194 -21.06 0.96 -21.54
C LYS A 194 -21.76 2.23 -21.06
N TYR A 195 -21.05 3.12 -20.35
CA TYR A 195 -21.67 4.29 -19.74
C TYR A 195 -20.91 5.56 -20.13
N PRO A 196 -21.63 6.66 -20.51
CA PRO A 196 -21.01 7.80 -21.17
C PRO A 196 -20.22 8.71 -20.20
N ASP A 197 -20.61 8.78 -18.92
CA ASP A 197 -20.05 9.74 -17.98
C ASP A 197 -19.84 9.14 -16.57
N LYS A 198 -19.13 9.87 -15.70
CA LYS A 198 -18.82 9.43 -14.34
C LYS A 198 -20.08 9.16 -13.51
N ALA A 199 -21.11 9.98 -13.64
CA ALA A 199 -22.33 9.84 -12.85
C ALA A 199 -23.08 8.55 -13.18
N SER A 200 -23.25 8.26 -14.48
CA SER A 200 -23.87 7.02 -14.95
C SER A 200 -23.06 5.77 -14.62
N ARG A 201 -21.72 5.86 -14.62
CA ARG A 201 -20.83 4.77 -14.20
C ARG A 201 -20.98 4.45 -12.72
N ILE A 202 -20.97 5.47 -11.86
CA ILE A 202 -21.20 5.30 -10.41
C ILE A 202 -22.60 4.75 -10.16
N LYS A 203 -23.63 5.30 -10.86
CA LYS A 203 -25.00 4.78 -10.75
C LYS A 203 -25.06 3.30 -11.13
N ALA A 204 -24.38 2.87 -12.18
CA ALA A 204 -24.34 1.47 -12.60
C ALA A 204 -23.76 0.56 -11.50
N VAL A 205 -22.70 1.00 -10.78
CA VAL A 205 -22.16 0.26 -9.64
C VAL A 205 -23.17 0.20 -8.49
N MET A 206 -23.86 1.30 -8.21
CA MET A 206 -24.87 1.35 -7.14
C MET A 206 -26.09 0.48 -7.47
N ASP A 207 -26.45 0.37 -8.75
CA ASP A 207 -27.60 -0.43 -9.21
C ASP A 207 -27.25 -1.91 -9.46
N GLU A 208 -25.95 -2.28 -9.54
CA GLU A 208 -25.54 -3.64 -9.88
C GLU A 208 -26.09 -4.65 -8.86
N PRO A 209 -26.82 -5.69 -9.27
CA PRO A 209 -27.28 -6.74 -8.39
C PRO A 209 -26.11 -7.63 -7.91
N LEU A 210 -26.33 -8.33 -6.79
CA LEU A 210 -25.39 -9.35 -6.35
C LEU A 210 -25.51 -10.61 -7.24
N THR A 211 -24.36 -11.23 -7.53
CA THR A 211 -24.30 -12.54 -8.21
C THR A 211 -24.32 -13.70 -7.23
N ASN A 212 -23.94 -13.45 -5.98
CA ASN A 212 -23.97 -14.42 -4.86
C ASN A 212 -24.60 -13.77 -3.63
N PRO A 213 -25.21 -14.55 -2.73
CA PRO A 213 -25.64 -14.02 -1.44
C PRO A 213 -24.47 -13.37 -0.68
N ALA A 214 -24.71 -12.22 -0.06
CA ALA A 214 -23.68 -11.53 0.72
C ALA A 214 -23.15 -12.44 1.85
N GLY A 215 -21.82 -12.54 1.96
CA GLY A 215 -21.13 -13.38 2.94
C GLY A 215 -21.03 -14.87 2.57
N SER A 216 -21.52 -15.30 1.41
CA SER A 216 -21.49 -16.71 1.01
C SER A 216 -20.28 -17.13 0.18
N THR A 217 -19.57 -16.18 -0.42
CA THR A 217 -18.48 -16.44 -1.36
C THR A 217 -17.46 -15.32 -1.28
N TYR A 218 -16.18 -15.66 -1.29
CA TYR A 218 -15.13 -14.72 -1.61
C TYR A 218 -15.08 -14.54 -3.13
N LEU A 219 -15.18 -13.30 -3.60
CA LEU A 219 -14.96 -12.94 -4.99
C LEU A 219 -14.34 -11.55 -5.05
N TYR A 220 -13.07 -11.49 -5.41
CA TYR A 220 -12.36 -10.23 -5.60
C TYR A 220 -13.11 -9.33 -6.59
N SER A 221 -13.52 -8.14 -6.13
CA SER A 221 -14.38 -7.24 -6.89
C SER A 221 -13.93 -5.79 -6.78
N ASP A 222 -13.70 -5.17 -7.93
CA ASP A 222 -13.43 -3.73 -8.01
C ASP A 222 -14.64 -2.89 -7.62
N LEU A 223 -15.87 -3.42 -7.81
CA LEU A 223 -17.11 -2.72 -7.46
C LEU A 223 -17.19 -2.42 -5.96
N ASN A 224 -16.68 -3.33 -5.13
CA ASN A 224 -16.55 -3.11 -3.70
C ASN A 224 -15.77 -1.84 -3.38
N MET A 225 -14.61 -1.72 -3.98
CA MET A 225 -13.68 -0.62 -3.69
C MET A 225 -14.12 0.70 -4.33
N ILE A 226 -14.76 0.64 -5.51
CA ILE A 226 -15.41 1.82 -6.11
C ILE A 226 -16.49 2.34 -5.15
N THR A 227 -17.36 1.46 -4.63
CA THR A 227 -18.40 1.80 -3.66
C THR A 227 -17.81 2.43 -2.40
N LEU A 228 -16.75 1.83 -1.83
CA LEU A 228 -16.06 2.37 -0.65
C LEU A 228 -15.41 3.73 -0.94
N GLY A 229 -14.84 3.92 -2.12
CA GLY A 229 -14.31 5.23 -2.55
C GLY A 229 -15.40 6.31 -2.56
N VAL A 230 -16.57 6.02 -3.14
CA VAL A 230 -17.74 6.92 -3.14
C VAL A 230 -18.21 7.19 -1.71
N MET A 231 -18.26 6.17 -0.85
CA MET A 231 -18.63 6.33 0.55
C MET A 231 -17.67 7.29 1.30
N VAL A 232 -16.37 7.13 1.08
CA VAL A 232 -15.35 8.01 1.66
C VAL A 232 -15.55 9.46 1.16
N GLU A 233 -15.75 9.67 -0.15
CA GLU A 233 -16.00 11.00 -0.71
C GLU A 233 -17.21 11.65 -0.07
N ARG A 234 -18.31 10.93 0.07
CA ARG A 234 -19.57 11.44 0.66
C ARG A 234 -19.38 11.83 2.12
N LEU A 235 -18.82 10.96 2.93
CA LEU A 235 -18.65 11.19 4.36
C LEU A 235 -17.60 12.25 4.69
N ARG A 236 -16.64 12.47 3.80
CA ARG A 236 -15.61 13.51 3.92
C ARG A 236 -16.02 14.85 3.26
N GLY A 237 -17.00 14.84 2.37
CA GLY A 237 -17.38 16.02 1.57
C GLY A 237 -16.25 16.48 0.63
N LYS A 238 -15.39 15.58 0.18
CA LYS A 238 -14.21 15.86 -0.65
C LYS A 238 -13.93 14.72 -1.61
N PRO A 239 -13.37 14.98 -2.81
CA PRO A 239 -12.87 13.95 -3.70
C PRO A 239 -11.86 13.03 -3.03
N LEU A 240 -11.82 11.75 -3.43
CA LEU A 240 -11.01 10.72 -2.82
C LEU A 240 -9.50 11.04 -2.85
N ASP A 241 -9.01 11.60 -3.95
CA ASP A 241 -7.61 12.04 -4.08
C ASP A 241 -7.24 13.09 -3.02
N GLN A 242 -8.15 14.03 -2.73
CA GLN A 242 -7.93 15.03 -1.69
C GLN A 242 -7.97 14.40 -0.29
N VAL A 243 -8.86 13.43 -0.06
CA VAL A 243 -8.92 12.70 1.22
C VAL A 243 -7.64 11.94 1.44
N VAL A 244 -7.19 11.13 0.47
CA VAL A 244 -5.94 10.38 0.55
C VAL A 244 -4.76 11.33 0.76
N ALA A 245 -4.72 12.44 0.02
CA ALA A 245 -3.67 13.44 0.19
C ALA A 245 -3.64 14.05 1.60
N GLN A 246 -4.79 14.45 2.13
CA GLN A 246 -4.86 15.16 3.42
C GLN A 246 -4.68 14.23 4.61
N ARG A 247 -5.16 12.98 4.52
CA ARG A 247 -5.26 12.06 5.64
C ARG A 247 -4.17 11.00 5.67
N ILE A 248 -3.48 10.76 4.54
CA ILE A 248 -2.48 9.69 4.43
C ILE A 248 -1.16 10.26 3.91
N THR A 249 -1.13 10.77 2.65
CA THR A 249 0.17 11.01 2.01
C THR A 249 0.88 12.24 2.54
N ARG A 250 0.20 13.34 2.82
CA ARG A 250 0.82 14.56 3.38
C ARG A 250 1.33 14.36 4.82
N PRO A 251 0.55 13.76 5.76
CA PRO A 251 1.05 13.46 7.10
C PRO A 251 2.30 12.60 7.09
N LEU A 252 2.35 11.58 6.24
CA LEU A 252 3.49 10.68 6.09
C LEU A 252 4.60 11.22 5.18
N ARG A 253 4.41 12.39 4.56
CA ARG A 253 5.34 13.01 3.60
C ARG A 253 5.64 12.11 2.40
N LEU A 254 4.65 11.38 1.90
CA LEU A 254 4.72 10.59 0.67
C LEU A 254 4.57 11.55 -0.51
N ARG A 255 5.69 12.12 -0.96
CA ARG A 255 5.69 13.25 -1.90
C ARG A 255 5.38 12.85 -3.34
N ASP A 256 5.65 11.59 -3.65
CA ASP A 256 5.51 11.01 -4.97
C ASP A 256 4.31 10.03 -5.03
N THR A 257 3.41 10.08 -4.01
CA THR A 257 2.23 9.24 -3.92
C THR A 257 0.96 10.07 -4.06
N GLY A 258 0.09 9.66 -4.99
CA GLY A 258 -1.20 10.31 -5.24
C GLY A 258 -1.80 9.90 -6.57
N TYR A 259 -2.90 10.53 -6.92
CA TYR A 259 -3.61 10.31 -8.18
C TYR A 259 -3.13 11.31 -9.25
N ASN A 260 -3.25 10.94 -10.53
CA ASN A 260 -3.01 11.79 -11.68
C ASN A 260 -1.66 12.56 -11.60
N PRO A 261 -0.51 11.87 -11.72
CA PRO A 261 0.82 12.48 -11.59
C PRO A 261 1.03 13.60 -12.63
N ARG A 262 1.67 14.70 -12.21
CA ARG A 262 1.85 15.89 -13.06
C ARG A 262 3.02 15.75 -14.03
N ASP A 263 4.11 15.12 -13.61
CA ASP A 263 5.30 14.91 -14.45
C ASP A 263 5.41 13.45 -14.89
N ARG A 264 4.88 13.17 -16.10
CA ARG A 264 4.91 11.83 -16.66
C ARG A 264 6.32 11.29 -16.95
N ARG A 265 7.33 12.15 -17.07
CA ARG A 265 8.72 11.71 -17.38
C ARG A 265 9.34 10.91 -16.26
N ARG A 266 8.84 11.07 -15.03
CA ARG A 266 9.24 10.25 -13.90
C ARG A 266 8.40 8.98 -13.73
N VAL A 267 7.37 8.79 -14.58
CA VAL A 267 6.44 7.67 -14.46
C VAL A 267 6.89 6.54 -15.38
N ALA A 268 6.87 5.31 -14.89
CA ALA A 268 7.03 4.12 -15.72
C ALA A 268 5.85 4.00 -16.69
N ALA A 269 6.13 3.81 -17.98
CA ALA A 269 5.09 3.58 -18.98
C ALA A 269 4.40 2.24 -18.68
N THR A 270 3.10 2.21 -18.94
CA THR A 270 2.28 1.00 -18.89
C THR A 270 1.97 0.51 -20.30
N GLU A 271 0.78 0.06 -20.57
CA GLU A 271 0.40 -0.62 -21.80
C GLU A 271 0.18 0.32 -22.98
N TYR A 272 0.41 -0.17 -24.19
CA TYR A 272 -0.17 0.42 -25.39
C TYR A 272 -1.59 -0.14 -25.56
N GLN A 273 -2.58 0.68 -25.27
CA GLN A 273 -3.99 0.30 -25.35
C GLN A 273 -4.60 0.68 -26.71
N ALA A 274 -4.91 -0.34 -27.52
CA ALA A 274 -5.65 -0.17 -28.76
C ALA A 274 -7.17 -0.05 -28.49
N THR A 275 -7.65 -0.69 -27.42
CA THR A 275 -9.05 -0.64 -26.99
C THR A 275 -9.11 -0.51 -25.46
N PRO A 276 -9.63 0.60 -24.92
CA PRO A 276 -9.95 1.85 -25.63
C PRO A 276 -8.73 2.42 -26.37
N ALA A 277 -8.96 3.20 -27.41
CA ALA A 277 -7.89 3.77 -28.25
C ALA A 277 -7.14 4.89 -27.51
N ARG A 278 -6.34 4.52 -26.47
CA ARG A 278 -5.54 5.43 -25.66
C ARG A 278 -4.10 5.55 -26.12
N GLY A 279 -3.65 4.65 -27.00
CA GLY A 279 -2.25 4.55 -27.40
C GLY A 279 -1.37 4.14 -26.22
N LEU A 280 -0.15 4.67 -26.16
CA LEU A 280 0.76 4.43 -25.04
C LEU A 280 0.25 5.13 -23.77
N VAL A 281 -0.19 4.33 -22.80
CA VAL A 281 -0.63 4.83 -21.48
C VAL A 281 0.61 5.12 -20.63
N TRP A 282 0.86 6.40 -20.42
CA TRP A 282 2.03 6.89 -19.72
C TRP A 282 1.71 8.14 -18.90
N GLY A 283 1.85 8.05 -17.58
CA GLY A 283 1.46 9.11 -16.65
C GLY A 283 -0.05 9.27 -16.48
N GLN A 284 -0.80 8.28 -16.93
CA GLN A 284 -2.24 8.12 -16.70
C GLN A 284 -2.50 6.73 -16.12
N VAL A 285 -3.58 6.59 -15.35
CA VAL A 285 -3.96 5.29 -14.79
C VAL A 285 -4.19 4.27 -15.88
N HIS A 286 -3.63 3.06 -15.70
CA HIS A 286 -3.74 1.96 -16.65
C HIS A 286 -5.16 1.41 -16.70
N ASP A 287 -5.78 1.19 -15.53
CA ASP A 287 -7.13 0.65 -15.40
C ASP A 287 -8.15 1.49 -16.17
N GLU A 288 -8.89 0.85 -17.08
CA GLU A 288 -9.82 1.52 -17.98
C GLU A 288 -11.03 2.10 -17.22
N ASN A 289 -11.50 1.42 -16.17
CA ASN A 289 -12.61 1.90 -15.35
C ASN A 289 -12.17 3.10 -14.49
N ALA A 290 -11.03 3.02 -13.84
CA ALA A 290 -10.50 4.15 -13.07
C ALA A 290 -10.22 5.37 -13.97
N TRP A 291 -9.67 5.15 -15.18
CA TRP A 291 -9.50 6.20 -16.19
C TRP A 291 -10.83 6.85 -16.55
N SER A 292 -11.85 6.05 -16.81
CA SER A 292 -13.19 6.54 -17.16
C SER A 292 -13.87 7.31 -16.02
N LEU A 293 -13.44 7.07 -14.77
CA LEU A 293 -13.87 7.78 -13.57
C LEU A 293 -13.04 9.05 -13.29
N GLY A 294 -12.16 9.45 -14.22
CA GLY A 294 -11.31 10.63 -14.10
C GLY A 294 -9.95 10.37 -13.44
N GLY A 295 -9.51 9.13 -13.41
CA GLY A 295 -8.23 8.71 -12.82
C GLY A 295 -8.24 8.62 -11.30
N VAL A 296 -9.40 8.82 -10.66
CA VAL A 296 -9.57 8.77 -9.20
C VAL A 296 -10.68 7.80 -8.85
N ALA A 297 -10.31 6.62 -8.34
CA ALA A 297 -11.26 5.59 -7.95
C ALA A 297 -10.75 4.80 -6.74
N GLY A 298 -11.66 4.16 -6.00
CA GLY A 298 -11.29 3.41 -4.80
C GLY A 298 -10.51 2.13 -5.08
N HIS A 299 -10.62 1.58 -6.28
CA HIS A 299 -9.99 0.31 -6.66
C HIS A 299 -8.62 0.46 -7.35
N ALA A 300 -8.33 1.61 -7.98
CA ALA A 300 -7.12 1.89 -8.74
C ALA A 300 -6.91 3.40 -8.93
N GLY A 301 -5.73 3.81 -9.43
CA GLY A 301 -5.40 5.18 -9.81
C GLY A 301 -4.35 5.85 -8.94
N VAL A 302 -3.91 5.23 -7.85
CA VAL A 302 -2.77 5.73 -7.08
C VAL A 302 -1.48 5.43 -7.83
N PHE A 303 -0.61 6.42 -7.88
CA PHE A 303 0.77 6.33 -8.32
C PHE A 303 1.68 6.47 -7.11
N SER A 304 2.80 5.74 -7.09
CA SER A 304 3.74 5.78 -5.97
C SER A 304 5.15 5.39 -6.39
N THR A 305 6.10 5.54 -5.48
CA THR A 305 7.49 5.06 -5.58
C THR A 305 7.75 3.97 -4.55
N ALA A 306 8.80 3.17 -4.76
CA ALA A 306 9.24 2.17 -3.78
C ALA A 306 9.60 2.81 -2.43
N ARG A 307 10.18 4.02 -2.44
CA ARG A 307 10.46 4.79 -1.22
C ARG A 307 9.19 5.13 -0.44
N ASP A 308 8.18 5.67 -1.09
CA ASP A 308 6.95 6.10 -0.42
C ASP A 308 6.15 4.89 0.10
N LEU A 309 6.10 3.79 -0.67
CA LEU A 309 5.51 2.53 -0.21
C LEU A 309 6.29 1.91 0.97
N SER A 310 7.62 2.06 1.01
CA SER A 310 8.42 1.66 2.18
C SER A 310 8.03 2.43 3.44
N VAL A 311 7.77 3.73 3.31
CA VAL A 311 7.27 4.56 4.43
C VAL A 311 5.89 4.10 4.86
N LEU A 312 4.99 3.77 3.93
CA LEU A 312 3.67 3.22 4.25
C LEU A 312 3.81 1.88 4.99
N ALA A 313 4.65 0.95 4.49
CA ALA A 313 4.92 -0.34 5.14
C ALA A 313 5.44 -0.14 6.56
N GLN A 314 6.44 0.73 6.75
CA GLN A 314 6.99 1.02 8.08
C GLN A 314 5.96 1.70 8.99
N THR A 315 5.07 2.55 8.45
CA THR A 315 3.98 3.16 9.21
C THR A 315 3.07 2.08 9.82
N LEU A 316 2.71 1.08 9.02
CA LEU A 316 1.89 -0.04 9.48
C LEU A 316 2.66 -0.92 10.49
N LEU A 317 3.93 -1.23 10.23
CA LEU A 317 4.80 -1.94 11.16
C LEU A 317 5.00 -1.20 12.49
N ASN A 318 4.86 0.11 12.51
CA ASN A 318 4.89 0.94 13.72
C ASN A 318 3.52 1.05 14.42
N GLY A 319 2.49 0.35 13.95
CA GLY A 319 1.13 0.46 14.48
C GLY A 319 0.45 1.78 14.09
N GLY A 320 0.67 2.26 12.87
CA GLY A 320 -0.06 3.38 12.27
C GLY A 320 0.58 4.75 12.41
N ALA A 321 1.85 4.84 12.85
CA ALA A 321 2.57 6.11 13.02
C ALA A 321 3.95 6.09 12.36
N TYR A 322 4.40 7.23 11.86
CA TYR A 322 5.74 7.42 11.28
C TYR A 322 6.23 8.84 11.47
N ALA A 323 7.49 9.02 11.88
CA ALA A 323 8.13 10.33 12.05
C ALA A 323 7.29 11.33 12.88
N GLY A 324 6.63 10.86 13.93
CA GLY A 324 5.78 11.68 14.80
C GLY A 324 4.36 11.95 14.27
N HIS A 325 4.02 11.47 13.08
CA HIS A 325 2.67 11.60 12.49
C HIS A 325 1.94 10.26 12.55
N ARG A 326 0.73 10.26 13.12
CA ARG A 326 -0.15 9.10 13.19
C ARG A 326 -1.29 9.23 12.17
N ILE A 327 -1.48 8.19 11.38
CA ILE A 327 -2.62 8.07 10.45
C ILE A 327 -3.65 7.04 10.92
N LEU A 328 -3.25 6.09 11.77
CA LEU A 328 -4.12 5.07 12.36
C LEU A 328 -3.71 4.78 13.81
N ALA A 329 -4.65 4.33 14.63
CA ALA A 329 -4.38 3.74 15.93
C ALA A 329 -3.82 2.31 15.76
N LYS A 330 -3.11 1.79 16.78
CA LYS A 330 -2.60 0.40 16.75
C LYS A 330 -3.70 -0.62 16.58
N ASP A 331 -4.84 -0.43 17.26
CA ASP A 331 -5.99 -1.33 17.16
C ASP A 331 -6.58 -1.33 15.76
N SER A 332 -6.58 -0.19 15.08
CA SER A 332 -7.03 -0.10 13.69
C SER A 332 -6.08 -0.82 12.74
N VAL A 333 -4.77 -0.77 12.98
CA VAL A 333 -3.82 -1.58 12.21
C VAL A 333 -4.05 -3.07 12.45
N ARG A 334 -4.29 -3.50 13.71
CA ARG A 334 -4.68 -4.90 13.99
C ARG A 334 -5.90 -5.30 13.20
N THR A 335 -6.95 -4.47 13.23
CA THR A 335 -8.19 -4.75 12.50
C THR A 335 -7.96 -4.87 10.99
N LEU A 336 -7.10 -4.01 10.40
CA LEU A 336 -6.75 -4.09 8.98
C LEU A 336 -6.14 -5.45 8.59
N ILE A 337 -5.36 -6.07 9.47
CA ILE A 337 -4.60 -7.30 9.20
C ILE A 337 -5.13 -8.51 9.98
N THR A 338 -6.34 -8.44 10.51
CA THR A 338 -7.02 -9.60 11.09
C THR A 338 -7.82 -10.29 10.00
N ASP A 339 -7.62 -11.61 9.86
CA ASP A 339 -8.40 -12.39 8.91
C ASP A 339 -9.88 -12.39 9.28
N VAL A 340 -10.70 -11.89 8.37
CA VAL A 340 -12.16 -11.87 8.48
C VAL A 340 -12.82 -12.86 7.50
N ASN A 341 -12.00 -13.59 6.75
CA ASN A 341 -12.40 -14.56 5.74
C ASN A 341 -12.15 -16.02 6.16
N GLY A 342 -12.03 -16.31 7.44
CA GLY A 342 -11.75 -17.66 7.93
C GLY A 342 -12.73 -18.75 7.46
N ALA A 343 -13.90 -18.36 6.92
CA ALA A 343 -14.85 -19.27 6.27
C ALA A 343 -14.43 -19.66 4.83
N PHE A 344 -13.42 -19.00 4.25
CA PHE A 344 -12.95 -19.19 2.85
C PHE A 344 -11.48 -19.61 2.86
N PRO A 345 -11.17 -20.92 2.99
CA PRO A 345 -9.78 -21.41 3.03
C PRO A 345 -9.01 -21.02 1.76
N GLY A 346 -7.80 -20.47 1.92
CA GLY A 346 -6.96 -19.97 0.83
C GLY A 346 -7.20 -18.50 0.46
N ASP A 347 -8.29 -17.89 0.93
CA ASP A 347 -8.66 -16.50 0.66
C ASP A 347 -8.61 -15.63 1.92
N ALA A 348 -7.59 -15.86 2.76
CA ALA A 348 -7.39 -15.08 3.97
C ALA A 348 -7.28 -13.59 3.64
N HIS A 349 -8.11 -12.77 4.26
CA HIS A 349 -8.25 -11.38 3.91
C HIS A 349 -8.61 -10.52 5.14
N GLY A 350 -7.90 -9.43 5.30
CA GLY A 350 -8.24 -8.40 6.28
C GLY A 350 -9.15 -7.34 5.65
N LEU A 351 -9.10 -6.13 6.16
CA LEU A 351 -9.88 -5.03 5.60
C LEU A 351 -9.16 -4.40 4.41
N GLY A 352 -9.30 -5.01 3.22
CA GLY A 352 -8.68 -4.59 1.97
C GLY A 352 -7.20 -4.95 1.85
N PHE A 353 -6.68 -5.76 2.76
CA PHE A 353 -5.36 -6.37 2.71
C PHE A 353 -5.49 -7.87 2.47
N GLU A 354 -4.80 -8.40 1.48
CA GLU A 354 -4.60 -9.83 1.30
C GLU A 354 -3.69 -10.33 2.43
N LEU A 355 -3.98 -11.50 3.01
CA LEU A 355 -3.23 -12.10 4.10
C LEU A 355 -2.79 -13.51 3.70
N ASP A 356 -1.57 -13.91 4.12
CA ASP A 356 -1.11 -15.30 3.99
C ASP A 356 -1.20 -15.87 2.56
N GLN A 357 -0.82 -15.09 1.55
CA GLN A 357 -0.92 -15.45 0.14
C GLN A 357 0.44 -15.90 -0.41
N ASP A 358 0.71 -17.19 -0.41
CA ASP A 358 1.99 -17.78 -0.85
C ASP A 358 2.32 -17.50 -2.32
N TRP A 359 1.30 -17.38 -3.18
CA TRP A 359 1.45 -17.16 -4.63
C TRP A 359 2.16 -15.85 -5.03
N TYR A 360 2.34 -14.89 -4.08
CA TYR A 360 3.18 -13.70 -4.28
C TYR A 360 4.00 -13.30 -3.05
N MET A 361 3.64 -13.79 -1.86
CA MET A 361 4.39 -13.54 -0.63
C MET A 361 5.50 -14.57 -0.40
N GLY A 362 5.48 -15.70 -1.15
CA GLY A 362 6.47 -16.78 -1.03
C GLY A 362 6.63 -17.24 0.42
N ALA A 363 7.85 -17.51 0.84
CA ALA A 363 8.19 -17.94 2.19
C ALA A 363 7.99 -16.86 3.28
N LEU A 364 7.60 -15.63 2.92
CA LEU A 364 7.15 -14.64 3.89
C LEU A 364 5.68 -14.81 4.26
N ALA A 365 4.89 -15.61 3.51
CA ALA A 365 3.50 -15.89 3.83
C ALA A 365 3.34 -16.38 5.26
N GLY A 366 2.24 -16.00 5.88
CA GLY A 366 1.89 -16.34 7.25
C GLY A 366 0.73 -15.49 7.76
N PRO A 367 0.09 -15.89 8.88
CA PRO A 367 -1.13 -15.26 9.37
C PRO A 367 -0.99 -13.75 9.68
N ARG A 368 0.24 -13.29 9.86
CA ARG A 368 0.55 -11.88 10.12
C ARG A 368 1.38 -11.24 9.00
N THR A 369 1.32 -11.82 7.80
CA THR A 369 1.87 -11.21 6.58
C THR A 369 0.72 -10.68 5.75
N ALA A 370 0.78 -9.38 5.47
CA ALA A 370 -0.26 -8.65 4.76
C ALA A 370 0.33 -7.96 3.52
N GLY A 371 -0.49 -7.76 2.50
CA GLY A 371 -0.02 -7.06 1.31
C GLY A 371 -1.10 -6.87 0.28
N HIS A 372 -0.67 -6.54 -0.91
CA HIS A 372 -1.51 -6.49 -2.11
C HIS A 372 -0.66 -6.51 -3.37
N THR A 373 -1.23 -6.99 -4.45
CA THR A 373 -0.60 -6.93 -5.78
C THR A 373 -1.30 -5.91 -6.68
N GLY A 374 -0.59 -5.46 -7.72
CA GLY A 374 -1.14 -4.58 -8.76
C GLY A 374 -1.03 -5.20 -10.15
N TYR A 375 -2.08 -5.04 -10.95
CA TYR A 375 -2.14 -5.59 -12.31
C TYR A 375 -0.99 -5.13 -13.20
N THR A 376 -0.51 -3.92 -12.99
CA THR A 376 0.64 -3.32 -13.70
C THR A 376 1.98 -4.00 -13.40
N GLY A 377 2.02 -4.90 -12.42
CA GLY A 377 3.23 -5.64 -12.03
C GLY A 377 3.83 -5.21 -10.70
N THR A 378 3.07 -4.51 -9.89
CA THR A 378 3.49 -4.02 -8.58
C THR A 378 3.06 -4.98 -7.46
N SER A 379 3.79 -4.97 -6.34
CA SER A 379 3.41 -5.67 -5.11
C SER A 379 4.06 -5.04 -3.89
N ILE A 380 3.38 -5.21 -2.75
CA ILE A 380 3.87 -4.89 -1.42
C ILE A 380 3.55 -6.05 -0.49
N VAL A 381 4.55 -6.56 0.21
CA VAL A 381 4.45 -7.60 1.24
C VAL A 381 4.99 -7.02 2.54
N ILE A 382 4.23 -7.14 3.64
CA ILE A 382 4.57 -6.62 4.96
C ILE A 382 4.45 -7.75 5.96
N ASP A 383 5.57 -8.21 6.49
CA ASP A 383 5.66 -9.26 7.51
C ASP A 383 5.74 -8.59 8.89
N PHE A 384 4.65 -8.67 9.64
CA PHE A 384 4.52 -8.06 10.96
C PHE A 384 5.27 -8.84 12.05
N ASP A 385 5.52 -10.13 11.86
CA ASP A 385 6.27 -10.92 12.82
C ASP A 385 7.77 -10.64 12.73
N ARG A 386 8.31 -10.61 11.51
CA ARG A 386 9.74 -10.35 11.29
C ARG A 386 10.07 -8.87 11.14
N LYS A 387 9.06 -7.97 11.19
CA LYS A 387 9.20 -6.51 11.03
C LYS A 387 9.91 -6.15 9.72
N SER A 388 9.49 -6.79 8.65
CA SER A 388 10.11 -6.66 7.34
C SER A 388 9.08 -6.38 6.24
N PHE A 389 9.57 -5.92 5.10
CA PHE A 389 8.74 -5.71 3.92
C PHE A 389 9.55 -5.96 2.64
N ALA A 390 8.86 -6.50 1.63
CA ALA A 390 9.35 -6.66 0.27
C ALA A 390 8.43 -5.90 -0.68
N ILE A 391 8.98 -5.00 -1.49
CA ILE A 391 8.27 -4.20 -2.48
C ILE A 391 8.91 -4.45 -3.83
N LEU A 392 8.10 -4.87 -4.80
CA LEU A 392 8.52 -5.02 -6.19
C LEU A 392 7.59 -4.21 -7.07
N LEU A 393 8.15 -3.21 -7.76
CA LEU A 393 7.45 -2.35 -8.71
C LEU A 393 8.01 -2.61 -10.10
N THR A 394 7.22 -3.21 -10.97
CA THR A 394 7.58 -3.45 -12.38
C THR A 394 6.60 -2.77 -13.30
N ASN A 395 7.00 -2.55 -14.54
CA ASN A 395 6.08 -2.13 -15.60
C ASN A 395 5.75 -3.30 -16.54
N ARG A 396 5.35 -4.46 -15.97
CA ARG A 396 5.12 -5.69 -16.71
C ARG A 396 4.11 -5.57 -17.86
N VAL A 397 3.16 -4.64 -17.77
CA VAL A 397 2.19 -4.39 -18.84
C VAL A 397 2.75 -3.51 -19.98
N HIS A 398 4.01 -3.06 -19.88
CA HIS A 398 4.69 -2.31 -20.95
C HIS A 398 5.48 -3.26 -21.85
N PRO A 399 5.21 -3.35 -23.14
CA PRO A 399 4.19 -2.58 -23.89
C PRO A 399 2.80 -3.21 -23.91
N THR A 400 2.65 -4.47 -23.45
CA THR A 400 1.40 -5.21 -23.51
C THR A 400 1.16 -6.08 -22.28
N ARG A 401 -0.10 -6.25 -21.90
CA ARG A 401 -0.52 -7.12 -20.78
C ARG A 401 -0.31 -8.61 -21.04
N THR A 402 0.06 -9.01 -22.26
CA THR A 402 0.20 -10.42 -22.67
C THR A 402 1.61 -11.00 -22.45
N ALA A 403 2.55 -10.25 -21.86
CA ALA A 403 3.93 -10.69 -21.64
C ALA A 403 4.10 -11.83 -20.60
N GLY A 404 3.04 -12.24 -19.94
CA GLY A 404 3.04 -13.32 -18.96
C GLY A 404 2.73 -12.88 -17.54
N SER A 405 2.75 -13.84 -16.59
CA SER A 405 2.52 -13.59 -15.18
C SER A 405 3.80 -13.11 -14.50
N VAL A 406 3.70 -12.04 -13.70
CA VAL A 406 4.81 -11.52 -12.89
C VAL A 406 4.92 -12.21 -11.52
N ASN A 407 4.01 -13.15 -11.19
CA ASN A 407 3.99 -13.80 -9.88
C ASN A 407 5.28 -14.53 -9.55
N PRO A 408 5.97 -15.24 -10.47
CA PRO A 408 7.27 -15.81 -10.18
C PRO A 408 8.28 -14.79 -9.63
N ALA A 409 8.40 -13.64 -10.28
CA ALA A 409 9.32 -12.58 -9.82
C ALA A 409 8.92 -12.00 -8.44
N ARG A 410 7.61 -11.94 -8.13
CA ARG A 410 7.12 -11.53 -6.79
C ARG A 410 7.55 -12.52 -5.72
N VAL A 411 7.34 -13.82 -5.98
CA VAL A 411 7.74 -14.90 -5.07
C VAL A 411 9.27 -14.91 -4.90
N GLU A 412 10.05 -14.85 -5.98
CA GLU A 412 11.51 -14.81 -5.93
C GLU A 412 12.04 -13.65 -5.10
N TRP A 413 11.41 -12.46 -5.22
CA TRP A 413 11.78 -11.28 -4.44
C TRP A 413 11.46 -11.46 -2.94
N ALA A 414 10.28 -11.96 -2.60
CA ALA A 414 9.88 -12.25 -1.24
C ALA A 414 10.74 -13.36 -0.61
N ASP A 415 10.99 -14.43 -1.36
CA ASP A 415 11.85 -15.53 -0.96
C ASP A 415 13.32 -15.09 -0.74
N GLY A 416 13.79 -14.15 -1.56
CA GLY A 416 15.10 -13.55 -1.38
C GLY A 416 15.25 -12.86 -0.01
N LEU A 417 14.23 -12.11 0.42
CA LEU A 417 14.20 -11.52 1.76
C LEU A 417 14.09 -12.59 2.85
N ALA A 418 13.26 -13.62 2.63
CA ALA A 418 13.13 -14.77 3.54
C ALA A 418 14.47 -15.46 3.75
N ARG A 419 15.16 -15.83 2.65
CA ARG A 419 16.53 -16.42 2.69
C ARG A 419 17.52 -15.51 3.42
N ALA A 420 17.49 -14.21 3.13
CA ALA A 420 18.38 -13.25 3.79
C ALA A 420 18.16 -13.18 5.31
N MET A 421 16.96 -13.47 5.79
CA MET A 421 16.62 -13.58 7.22
C MET A 421 16.88 -14.97 7.80
N GLY A 422 17.35 -15.97 7.01
CA GLY A 422 17.52 -17.36 7.44
C GLY A 422 16.19 -18.13 7.56
N VAL A 423 15.12 -17.65 6.91
CA VAL A 423 13.85 -18.39 6.83
C VAL A 423 13.96 -19.46 5.75
N PRO A 424 13.57 -20.70 6.04
CA PRO A 424 13.54 -21.76 5.04
C PRO A 424 12.64 -21.39 3.85
N VAL A 425 13.16 -21.54 2.64
CA VAL A 425 12.41 -21.34 1.41
C VAL A 425 12.23 -22.69 0.73
N PRO A 426 11.01 -23.09 0.40
CA PRO A 426 10.78 -24.33 -0.34
C PRO A 426 11.56 -24.35 -1.65
N GLU A 427 12.10 -25.50 -2.02
CA GLU A 427 12.67 -25.68 -3.36
C GLU A 427 11.56 -25.50 -4.40
N PRO A 428 11.83 -24.84 -5.56
CA PRO A 428 10.84 -24.71 -6.62
C PRO A 428 10.42 -26.12 -7.06
N THR A 429 9.14 -26.46 -6.87
CA THR A 429 8.61 -27.71 -7.42
C THR A 429 8.67 -27.65 -8.93
N ALA A 430 9.12 -28.73 -9.58
CA ALA A 430 9.36 -28.82 -11.03
C ALA A 430 8.12 -28.54 -11.91
N SER A 431 6.97 -28.22 -11.33
CA SER A 431 5.70 -27.96 -12.03
C SER A 431 5.42 -26.47 -12.33
N THR A 432 6.30 -25.55 -11.95
CA THR A 432 6.13 -24.09 -12.13
C THR A 432 7.07 -23.48 -13.18
N ARG A 433 7.66 -24.32 -14.05
CA ARG A 433 8.47 -23.87 -15.19
C ARG A 433 7.62 -23.79 -16.48
#